data_5a2b2eabe4c09449153172615ac8bcfd
#
_entry.id   5a2b2eabe4c09449153172615ac8bcfd
#
_cell.length_a   1.000
_cell.length_b   1.000
_cell.length_c   1.000
_cell.angle_alpha   90.00
_cell.angle_beta   90.00
_cell.angle_gamma   90.00
#
_symmetry.space_group_name_H-M   'P 1'
#
loop_
_entity.id
_entity.type
_entity.pdbx_description
1 polymer ?
#
loop_
_entity_poly.entity_id
_entity_poly.type
_entity_poly.pdbx_seq_one_letter_code
_entity_poly.pdbx_strand_id
1 'polypeptide(L)'
;MPDLTQRSLHRCFGGTVRFYEHDSREIGGRMRFAVFLPPQAEQGKVPVLMYLAGLTCTEETFMTKGGALGEAARLGLALIAPDTSPRDRRYAGDDASWDFGLGAGFYVDATHEPWRQGYRMYSYVSSELPVLAEREFPVDSTRWGIFGHSMGGHGALVVGLRNPDRFKSLSAFAPIAAPMQSPWGKKAFGNYLGPDRESWRVYDATELVGSGRTTGPILIDQGMSDQFLAEQLKPELLQVACARTQQPLTLRRHAGYDHSYYFIQTFMPDHLAHHARRLQA
;
A
#
# COMPACT_ATOMS: atom_id res chain seq x y z
N MET A 1 -6.03 2.28 25.88
CA MET A 1 -6.34 1.94 24.48
C MET A 1 -5.83 3.09 23.63
N PRO A 2 -5.30 2.92 22.42
CA PRO A 2 -4.95 4.08 21.62
C PRO A 2 -6.22 4.91 21.37
N ASP A 3 -6.14 6.20 21.67
CA ASP A 3 -7.26 7.13 21.46
C ASP A 3 -7.45 7.33 19.96
N LEU A 4 -8.50 6.73 19.39
CA LEU A 4 -8.90 6.95 18.01
C LEU A 4 -9.71 8.25 17.93
N THR A 5 -9.16 9.26 17.28
CA THR A 5 -9.80 10.57 17.13
C THR A 5 -10.28 10.76 15.69
N GLN A 6 -11.59 10.94 15.50
CA GLN A 6 -12.15 11.32 14.21
C GLN A 6 -11.90 12.80 13.94
N ARG A 7 -11.20 13.10 12.84
CA ARG A 7 -10.87 14.46 12.40
C ARG A 7 -11.95 15.07 11.53
N SER A 8 -12.49 14.27 10.60
CA SER A 8 -13.58 14.70 9.72
C SER A 8 -14.43 13.53 9.25
N LEU A 9 -15.63 13.84 8.74
CA LEU A 9 -16.57 12.91 8.13
C LEU A 9 -17.29 13.59 6.98
N HIS A 10 -17.37 12.89 5.84
CA HIS A 10 -18.04 13.37 4.64
C HIS A 10 -18.96 12.27 4.08
N ARG A 11 -20.17 12.62 3.65
CA ARG A 11 -21.03 11.70 2.91
C ARG A 11 -20.61 11.63 1.44
N CYS A 12 -20.55 10.40 0.88
CA CYS A 12 -20.05 10.18 -0.45
C CYS A 12 -20.61 8.86 -1.00
N PHE A 13 -21.28 8.88 -2.16
CA PHE A 13 -21.84 7.69 -2.84
C PHE A 13 -22.71 6.80 -1.93
N GLY A 14 -23.54 7.41 -1.09
CA GLY A 14 -24.38 6.70 -0.12
C GLY A 14 -23.66 6.17 1.12
N GLY A 15 -22.34 6.16 1.12
CA GLY A 15 -21.46 5.81 2.24
C GLY A 15 -20.85 7.03 2.92
N THR A 16 -19.73 6.80 3.62
CA THR A 16 -18.99 7.86 4.33
C THR A 16 -17.49 7.72 4.15
N VAL A 17 -16.80 8.85 3.90
CA VAL A 17 -15.34 8.99 4.05
C VAL A 17 -15.05 9.62 5.41
N ARG A 18 -14.17 9.03 6.17
CA ARG A 18 -13.78 9.48 7.51
C ARG A 18 -12.27 9.53 7.63
N PHE A 19 -11.77 10.57 8.28
CA PHE A 19 -10.34 10.75 8.55
C PHE A 19 -10.10 10.62 10.05
N TYR A 20 -9.08 9.86 10.38
CA TYR A 20 -8.73 9.55 11.75
C TYR A 20 -7.27 9.82 12.06
N GLU A 21 -6.98 10.05 13.34
CA GLU A 21 -5.64 9.93 13.90
C GLU A 21 -5.68 9.07 15.16
N HIS A 22 -4.58 8.38 15.43
CA HIS A 22 -4.42 7.58 16.66
C HIS A 22 -2.95 7.51 17.05
N ASP A 23 -2.71 7.20 18.33
CA ASP A 23 -1.36 6.88 18.80
C ASP A 23 -1.00 5.46 18.40
N SER A 24 -0.06 5.32 17.46
CA SER A 24 0.44 4.04 17.01
C SER A 24 1.52 3.52 17.93
N ARG A 25 1.43 2.24 18.28
CA ARG A 25 2.45 1.54 19.07
C ARG A 25 3.68 1.20 18.24
N GLU A 26 3.47 0.79 17.00
CA GLU A 26 4.55 0.43 16.08
C GLU A 26 5.39 1.66 15.69
N ILE A 27 4.74 2.79 15.50
CA ILE A 27 5.41 4.05 15.17
C ILE A 27 5.92 4.77 16.43
N GLY A 28 5.27 4.54 17.57
CA GLY A 28 5.55 5.26 18.81
C GLY A 28 5.20 6.75 18.73
N GLY A 29 4.20 7.12 17.93
CA GLY A 29 3.72 8.46 17.69
C GLY A 29 2.38 8.46 16.97
N ARG A 30 1.89 9.64 16.60
CA ARG A 30 0.61 9.75 15.90
C ARG A 30 0.68 9.32 14.46
N MET A 31 -0.29 8.50 14.06
CA MET A 31 -0.52 8.13 12.67
C MET A 31 -1.91 8.55 12.22
N ARG A 32 -2.03 8.88 10.94
CA ARG A 32 -3.28 9.22 10.29
C ARG A 32 -3.67 8.14 9.29
N PHE A 33 -4.96 7.96 9.12
CA PHE A 33 -5.53 7.12 8.08
C PHE A 33 -6.93 7.58 7.71
N ALA A 34 -7.35 7.24 6.51
CA ALA A 34 -8.70 7.47 6.02
C ALA A 34 -9.44 6.15 5.83
N VAL A 35 -10.76 6.17 6.07
CA VAL A 35 -11.64 5.03 5.85
C VAL A 35 -12.82 5.47 5.01
N PHE A 36 -13.11 4.74 3.93
CA PHE A 36 -14.40 4.77 3.26
C PHE A 36 -15.22 3.56 3.69
N LEU A 37 -16.43 3.81 4.20
CA LEU A 37 -17.41 2.77 4.49
C LEU A 37 -18.53 2.86 3.47
N PRO A 38 -18.78 1.79 2.66
CA PRO A 38 -19.86 1.75 1.70
C PRO A 38 -21.22 1.66 2.41
N PRO A 39 -22.34 1.96 1.74
CA PRO A 39 -23.67 1.89 2.38
C PRO A 39 -24.01 0.50 2.94
N GLN A 40 -23.47 -0.57 2.36
CA GLN A 40 -23.66 -1.95 2.85
C GLN A 40 -23.09 -2.18 4.26
N ALA A 41 -22.13 -1.36 4.67
CA ALA A 41 -21.55 -1.42 6.00
C ALA A 41 -22.53 -1.05 7.14
N GLU A 42 -23.66 -0.43 6.81
CA GLU A 42 -24.77 -0.19 7.75
C GLU A 42 -25.57 -1.48 8.06
N GLN A 43 -25.46 -2.48 7.18
CA GLN A 43 -26.21 -3.74 7.32
C GLN A 43 -25.37 -4.90 7.87
N GLY A 44 -24.05 -4.75 7.93
CA GLY A 44 -23.15 -5.77 8.42
C GLY A 44 -21.70 -5.56 8.03
N LYS A 45 -20.85 -6.56 8.34
CA LYS A 45 -19.43 -6.51 8.00
C LYS A 45 -19.20 -6.67 6.49
N VAL A 46 -18.34 -5.83 5.92
CA VAL A 46 -17.99 -5.81 4.51
C VAL A 46 -16.51 -6.17 4.28
N PRO A 47 -16.16 -6.70 3.10
CA PRO A 47 -14.75 -6.86 2.71
C PRO A 47 -14.03 -5.51 2.72
N VAL A 48 -12.73 -5.55 2.96
CA VAL A 48 -11.92 -4.34 3.07
C VAL A 48 -10.67 -4.39 2.20
N LEU A 49 -10.38 -3.26 1.55
CA LEU A 49 -9.16 -3.06 0.77
C LEU A 49 -8.28 -2.00 1.44
N MET A 50 -7.03 -2.35 1.70
CA MET A 50 -6.02 -1.38 2.10
C MET A 50 -5.31 -0.84 0.86
N TYR A 51 -5.30 0.48 0.70
CA TYR A 51 -4.53 1.17 -0.33
C TYR A 51 -3.29 1.80 0.27
N LEU A 52 -2.14 1.51 -0.29
CA LEU A 52 -0.86 2.12 0.06
C LEU A 52 -0.48 3.17 -0.98
N ALA A 53 -0.28 4.40 -0.54
CA ALA A 53 0.05 5.52 -1.41
C ALA A 53 1.54 5.59 -1.76
N GLY A 54 1.86 6.31 -2.84
CA GLY A 54 3.23 6.56 -3.30
C GLY A 54 3.94 7.65 -2.50
N LEU A 55 5.17 7.96 -2.92
CA LEU A 55 6.02 9.01 -2.33
C LEU A 55 5.26 10.33 -2.20
N THR A 56 5.49 11.04 -1.11
CA THR A 56 4.94 12.36 -0.77
C THR A 56 3.43 12.41 -0.47
N CYS A 57 2.70 11.34 -0.76
CA CYS A 57 1.26 11.26 -0.50
C CYS A 57 0.93 11.16 1.00
N THR A 58 -0.32 11.45 1.33
CA THR A 58 -0.92 11.30 2.64
C THR A 58 -2.14 10.38 2.55
N GLU A 59 -2.78 10.11 3.69
CA GLU A 59 -4.05 9.38 3.78
C GLU A 59 -5.18 10.01 2.95
N GLU A 60 -5.13 11.31 2.68
CA GLU A 60 -6.15 12.03 1.91
C GLU A 60 -6.01 11.82 0.40
N THR A 61 -4.78 11.61 -0.07
CA THR A 61 -4.46 11.64 -1.50
C THR A 61 -5.27 10.63 -2.30
N PHE A 62 -5.35 9.40 -1.82
CA PHE A 62 -6.12 8.35 -2.49
C PHE A 62 -7.63 8.62 -2.43
N MET A 63 -8.14 8.99 -1.26
CA MET A 63 -9.58 9.22 -1.09
C MET A 63 -10.10 10.35 -1.98
N THR A 64 -9.27 11.36 -2.25
CA THR A 64 -9.65 12.50 -3.10
C THR A 64 -9.32 12.31 -4.58
N LYS A 65 -8.23 11.60 -4.90
CA LYS A 65 -7.71 11.51 -6.28
C LYS A 65 -7.83 10.12 -6.91
N GLY A 66 -8.10 9.07 -6.13
CA GLY A 66 -8.07 7.70 -6.63
C GLY A 66 -9.23 7.28 -7.53
N GLY A 67 -10.34 8.02 -7.52
CA GLY A 67 -11.55 7.67 -8.30
C GLY A 67 -12.24 6.37 -7.85
N ALA A 68 -11.92 5.86 -6.66
CA ALA A 68 -12.31 4.54 -6.20
C ALA A 68 -13.70 4.48 -5.53
N LEU A 69 -14.15 5.58 -4.93
CA LEU A 69 -15.24 5.56 -3.93
C LEU A 69 -16.58 5.11 -4.51
N GLY A 70 -16.91 5.56 -5.72
CA GLY A 70 -18.18 5.20 -6.38
C GLY A 70 -18.25 3.70 -6.70
N GLU A 71 -17.17 3.16 -7.25
CA GLU A 71 -17.11 1.74 -7.58
C GLU A 71 -17.01 0.87 -6.31
N ALA A 72 -16.27 1.32 -5.29
CA ALA A 72 -16.23 0.64 -3.99
C ALA A 72 -17.62 0.59 -3.33
N ALA A 73 -18.40 1.68 -3.40
CA ALA A 73 -19.78 1.69 -2.93
C ALA A 73 -20.66 0.68 -3.68
N ARG A 74 -20.53 0.63 -5.02
CA ARG A 74 -21.27 -0.32 -5.86
C ARG A 74 -20.94 -1.77 -5.53
N LEU A 75 -19.66 -2.05 -5.24
CA LEU A 75 -19.15 -3.39 -4.93
C LEU A 75 -19.27 -3.76 -3.43
N GLY A 76 -19.70 -2.85 -2.56
CA GLY A 76 -19.77 -3.10 -1.12
C GLY A 76 -18.39 -3.30 -0.46
N LEU A 77 -17.37 -2.59 -0.92
CA LEU A 77 -16.01 -2.68 -0.41
C LEU A 77 -15.68 -1.48 0.50
N ALA A 78 -15.22 -1.73 1.72
CA ALA A 78 -14.57 -0.70 2.52
C ALA A 78 -13.15 -0.43 1.99
N LEU A 79 -12.70 0.82 2.08
CA LEU A 79 -11.35 1.22 1.71
C LEU A 79 -10.64 1.83 2.92
N ILE A 80 -9.38 1.49 3.12
CA ILE A 80 -8.52 2.09 4.16
C ILE A 80 -7.23 2.56 3.51
N ALA A 81 -6.83 3.81 3.78
CA ALA A 81 -5.59 4.40 3.30
C ALA A 81 -4.83 5.05 4.46
N PRO A 82 -3.68 4.50 4.89
CA PRO A 82 -2.82 5.14 5.88
C PRO A 82 -1.99 6.27 5.25
N ASP A 83 -1.45 7.15 6.10
CA ASP A 83 -0.34 8.03 5.72
C ASP A 83 0.90 7.19 5.37
N THR A 84 1.81 7.77 4.61
CA THR A 84 2.98 7.08 4.02
C THR A 84 4.23 7.11 4.89
N SER A 85 4.20 7.84 6.00
CA SER A 85 5.25 7.89 7.03
C SER A 85 4.71 8.50 8.33
N PRO A 86 5.45 8.37 9.45
CA PRO A 86 5.27 9.25 10.62
C PRO A 86 5.41 10.72 10.21
N ARG A 87 4.64 11.62 10.88
CA ARG A 87 4.70 13.07 10.60
C ARG A 87 4.86 13.93 11.85
N ASP A 88 4.51 13.43 13.01
CA ASP A 88 4.61 14.14 14.30
C ASP A 88 5.99 13.98 14.96
N ARG A 89 6.75 12.98 14.56
CA ARG A 89 8.13 12.76 14.97
C ARG A 89 9.09 13.28 13.93
N ARG A 90 10.13 13.95 14.38
CA ARG A 90 11.16 14.53 13.52
C ARG A 90 12.51 13.86 13.80
N TYR A 91 13.12 13.38 12.73
CA TYR A 91 14.46 12.81 12.75
C TYR A 91 15.39 13.68 11.92
N ALA A 92 16.67 13.77 12.30
CA ALA A 92 17.62 14.55 11.53
C ALA A 92 17.70 14.02 10.09
N GLY A 93 17.40 14.89 9.11
CA GLY A 93 17.43 14.56 7.69
C GLY A 93 16.16 13.95 7.13
N ASP A 94 15.06 13.89 7.89
CA ASP A 94 13.77 13.32 7.40
C ASP A 94 13.02 14.23 6.41
N ASP A 95 13.44 15.48 6.26
CA ASP A 95 12.93 16.45 5.29
C ASP A 95 13.99 16.93 4.28
N ALA A 96 15.18 16.31 4.28
CA ALA A 96 16.26 16.72 3.39
C ALA A 96 16.00 16.38 1.91
N SER A 97 15.07 15.48 1.61
CA SER A 97 14.78 15.03 0.25
C SER A 97 13.35 14.51 0.16
N TRP A 98 12.66 14.82 -0.95
CA TRP A 98 11.27 14.40 -1.17
C TRP A 98 11.08 12.88 -1.32
N ASP A 99 12.14 12.14 -1.64
CA ASP A 99 12.13 10.70 -1.86
C ASP A 99 12.67 9.88 -0.68
N PHE A 100 12.83 10.53 0.50
CA PHE A 100 13.29 9.88 1.73
C PHE A 100 12.76 10.60 2.97
N GLY A 101 12.49 9.86 4.05
CA GLY A 101 11.97 10.42 5.29
C GLY A 101 10.48 10.70 5.24
N LEU A 102 10.07 11.95 5.43
CA LEU A 102 8.67 12.35 5.45
C LEU A 102 7.97 12.05 4.12
N GLY A 103 6.88 11.28 4.19
CA GLY A 103 6.16 10.84 3.01
C GLY A 103 6.84 9.73 2.22
N ALA A 104 7.88 9.11 2.76
CA ALA A 104 8.72 8.13 2.08
C ALA A 104 9.16 6.97 2.99
N GLY A 105 8.22 6.40 3.77
CA GLY A 105 8.50 5.31 4.72
C GLY A 105 8.76 3.95 4.09
N PHE A 106 8.61 3.80 2.78
CA PHE A 106 8.86 2.59 1.99
C PHE A 106 8.24 1.30 2.54
N TYR A 107 7.32 1.41 3.48
CA TYR A 107 6.62 0.27 4.09
C TYR A 107 7.56 -0.82 4.57
N VAL A 108 8.68 -0.41 5.17
CA VAL A 108 9.66 -1.26 5.85
C VAL A 108 9.62 -1.02 7.35
N ASP A 109 10.20 -1.93 8.13
CA ASP A 109 10.54 -1.67 9.54
C ASP A 109 12.01 -1.33 9.61
N ALA A 110 12.31 -0.07 9.87
CA ALA A 110 13.67 0.39 9.98
C ALA A 110 14.41 -0.30 11.15
N THR A 111 15.66 -0.68 10.91
CA THR A 111 16.53 -1.32 11.89
C THR A 111 17.72 -0.45 12.27
N HIS A 112 17.94 0.63 11.50
CA HIS A 112 19.05 1.57 11.69
C HIS A 112 18.61 2.86 12.39
N GLU A 113 19.47 3.37 13.25
CA GLU A 113 19.25 4.66 13.91
C GLU A 113 19.43 5.83 12.93
N PRO A 114 18.64 6.90 13.11
CA PRO A 114 17.63 7.09 14.18
C PRO A 114 16.25 6.48 13.80
N TRP A 115 16.10 5.91 12.62
CA TRP A 115 14.83 5.52 11.96
C TRP A 115 14.14 4.37 12.69
N ARG A 116 14.88 3.44 13.29
CA ARG A 116 14.30 2.26 13.97
C ARG A 116 13.32 2.61 15.08
N GLN A 117 13.39 3.84 15.61
CA GLN A 117 12.55 4.28 16.71
C GLN A 117 11.11 4.63 16.29
N GLY A 118 10.83 4.74 14.97
CA GLY A 118 9.51 5.15 14.54
C GLY A 118 9.17 4.87 13.07
N TYR A 119 10.12 4.51 12.21
CA TYR A 119 9.84 4.13 10.82
C TYR A 119 9.58 2.63 10.73
N ARG A 120 8.45 2.18 11.32
CA ARG A 120 8.03 0.76 11.33
C ARG A 120 6.75 0.59 10.52
N MET A 121 6.77 1.12 9.30
CA MET A 121 5.60 1.18 8.44
C MET A 121 5.11 -0.20 7.99
N TYR A 122 6.01 -1.21 7.88
CA TYR A 122 5.58 -2.57 7.56
C TYR A 122 4.72 -3.15 8.69
N SER A 123 5.17 -3.15 9.93
CA SER A 123 4.41 -3.64 11.08
C SER A 123 3.12 -2.85 11.28
N TYR A 124 3.15 -1.54 11.04
CA TYR A 124 1.97 -0.70 11.13
C TYR A 124 0.88 -1.16 10.14
N VAL A 125 1.19 -1.30 8.84
CA VAL A 125 0.18 -1.62 7.82
C VAL A 125 -0.16 -3.12 7.75
N SER A 126 0.74 -4.02 8.17
CA SER A 126 0.48 -5.46 8.11
C SER A 126 -0.21 -6.01 9.36
N SER A 127 -0.12 -5.31 10.49
CA SER A 127 -0.60 -5.80 11.78
C SER A 127 -1.43 -4.79 12.55
N GLU A 128 -0.88 -3.64 12.92
CA GLU A 128 -1.55 -2.70 13.84
C GLU A 128 -2.81 -2.09 13.26
N LEU A 129 -2.71 -1.51 12.06
CA LEU A 129 -3.86 -0.85 11.41
C LEU A 129 -4.99 -1.84 11.05
N PRO A 130 -4.73 -3.06 10.53
CA PRO A 130 -5.78 -4.06 10.36
C PRO A 130 -6.53 -4.39 11.65
N VAL A 131 -5.81 -4.65 12.75
CA VAL A 131 -6.42 -4.97 14.05
C VAL A 131 -7.25 -3.80 14.58
N LEU A 132 -6.75 -2.56 14.43
CA LEU A 132 -7.51 -1.36 14.78
C LEU A 132 -8.79 -1.25 13.96
N ALA A 133 -8.69 -1.47 12.64
CA ALA A 133 -9.84 -1.36 11.75
C ALA A 133 -10.91 -2.44 12.03
N GLU A 134 -10.51 -3.67 12.30
CA GLU A 134 -11.42 -4.78 12.63
C GLU A 134 -12.19 -4.55 13.94
N ARG A 135 -11.59 -3.80 14.86
CA ARG A 135 -12.21 -3.42 16.12
C ARG A 135 -13.20 -2.25 15.98
N GLU A 136 -12.83 -1.24 15.19
CA GLU A 136 -13.52 0.06 15.17
C GLU A 136 -14.56 0.18 14.04
N PHE A 137 -14.46 -0.65 13.00
CA PHE A 137 -15.31 -0.53 11.81
C PHE A 137 -16.00 -1.87 11.47
N PRO A 138 -17.14 -1.83 10.79
CA PRO A 138 -17.84 -3.03 10.33
C PRO A 138 -17.14 -3.67 9.12
N VAL A 139 -15.89 -4.10 9.30
CA VAL A 139 -15.10 -4.80 8.29
C VAL A 139 -14.92 -6.27 8.65
N ASP A 140 -14.84 -7.13 7.64
CA ASP A 140 -14.68 -8.56 7.81
C ASP A 140 -13.19 -8.93 7.90
N SER A 141 -12.77 -9.44 9.05
CA SER A 141 -11.37 -9.81 9.33
C SER A 141 -10.83 -10.93 8.43
N THR A 142 -11.71 -11.68 7.75
CA THR A 142 -11.33 -12.78 6.86
C THR A 142 -11.23 -12.37 5.39
N ARG A 143 -11.69 -11.16 5.04
CA ARG A 143 -11.81 -10.68 3.65
C ARG A 143 -11.04 -9.39 3.42
N TRP A 144 -9.71 -9.45 3.58
CA TRP A 144 -8.77 -8.36 3.32
C TRP A 144 -8.11 -8.48 1.95
N GLY A 145 -8.04 -7.38 1.24
CA GLY A 145 -7.18 -7.20 0.08
C GLY A 145 -6.23 -6.02 0.28
N ILE A 146 -5.17 -5.97 -0.51
CA ILE A 146 -4.19 -4.88 -0.46
C ILE A 146 -3.78 -4.48 -1.86
N PHE A 147 -3.65 -3.18 -2.10
CA PHE A 147 -3.15 -2.64 -3.35
C PHE A 147 -2.47 -1.29 -3.11
N GLY A 148 -1.78 -0.77 -4.10
CA GLY A 148 -1.08 0.50 -3.95
C GLY A 148 -0.47 1.01 -5.24
N HIS A 149 0.14 2.20 -5.17
CA HIS A 149 0.78 2.86 -6.29
C HIS A 149 2.23 3.19 -5.98
N SER A 150 3.13 2.98 -6.95
CA SER A 150 4.54 3.41 -6.86
C SER A 150 5.25 2.78 -5.65
N MET A 151 5.78 3.59 -4.72
CA MET A 151 6.26 3.14 -3.41
C MET A 151 5.19 2.35 -2.64
N GLY A 152 3.93 2.75 -2.71
CA GLY A 152 2.81 2.00 -2.10
C GLY A 152 2.50 0.72 -2.85
N GLY A 153 2.71 0.67 -4.16
CA GLY A 153 2.65 -0.57 -4.95
C GLY A 153 3.73 -1.57 -4.52
N HIS A 154 4.95 -1.10 -4.28
CA HIS A 154 6.00 -1.87 -3.62
C HIS A 154 5.53 -2.40 -2.26
N GLY A 155 5.02 -1.52 -1.39
CA GLY A 155 4.53 -1.91 -0.07
C GLY A 155 3.42 -2.96 -0.15
N ALA A 156 2.45 -2.79 -1.05
CA ALA A 156 1.36 -3.73 -1.24
C ALA A 156 1.85 -5.11 -1.68
N LEU A 157 2.78 -5.17 -2.64
CA LEU A 157 3.39 -6.42 -3.10
C LEU A 157 4.13 -7.13 -1.96
N VAL A 158 4.97 -6.41 -1.21
CA VAL A 158 5.73 -6.99 -0.09
C VAL A 158 4.81 -7.47 1.02
N VAL A 159 3.86 -6.64 1.44
CA VAL A 159 2.93 -7.00 2.52
C VAL A 159 2.04 -8.17 2.12
N GLY A 160 1.48 -8.17 0.90
CA GLY A 160 0.64 -9.24 0.40
C GLY A 160 1.37 -10.57 0.26
N LEU A 161 2.60 -10.58 -0.30
CA LEU A 161 3.44 -11.77 -0.44
C LEU A 161 3.92 -12.35 0.90
N ARG A 162 4.10 -11.52 1.90
CA ARG A 162 4.53 -11.96 3.23
C ARG A 162 3.38 -12.39 4.15
N ASN A 163 2.15 -11.93 3.85
CA ASN A 163 0.97 -12.20 4.68
C ASN A 163 -0.22 -12.71 3.83
N PRO A 164 -0.07 -13.80 3.04
CA PRO A 164 -1.13 -14.29 2.15
C PRO A 164 -2.36 -14.81 2.91
N ASP A 165 -2.19 -15.18 4.17
CA ASP A 165 -3.30 -15.63 5.03
C ASP A 165 -4.21 -14.47 5.44
N ARG A 166 -3.70 -13.26 5.52
CA ARG A 166 -4.50 -12.07 5.78
C ARG A 166 -4.99 -11.43 4.48
N PHE A 167 -4.09 -11.14 3.54
CA PHE A 167 -4.43 -10.42 2.30
C PHE A 167 -4.72 -11.41 1.17
N LYS A 168 -6.00 -11.70 0.96
CA LYS A 168 -6.49 -12.71 -0.01
C LYS A 168 -6.45 -12.23 -1.46
N SER A 169 -6.28 -10.93 -1.69
CA SER A 169 -6.15 -10.34 -3.03
C SER A 169 -5.11 -9.24 -3.05
N LEU A 170 -4.38 -9.16 -4.16
CA LEU A 170 -3.20 -8.30 -4.32
C LEU A 170 -3.18 -7.68 -5.71
N SER A 171 -2.97 -6.35 -5.77
CA SER A 171 -2.73 -5.66 -7.03
C SER A 171 -1.85 -4.41 -6.83
N ALA A 172 -1.32 -3.85 -7.92
CA ALA A 172 -0.51 -2.65 -7.86
C ALA A 172 -0.58 -1.81 -9.14
N PHE A 173 -0.47 -0.49 -8.99
CA PHE A 173 -0.27 0.47 -10.07
C PHE A 173 1.19 0.90 -10.08
N ALA A 174 1.87 0.75 -11.21
CA ALA A 174 3.24 1.23 -11.43
C ALA A 174 4.17 1.01 -10.21
N PRO A 175 4.28 -0.22 -9.65
CA PRO A 175 5.02 -0.46 -8.41
C PRO A 175 6.53 -0.33 -8.62
N ILE A 176 7.27 0.07 -7.57
CA ILE A 176 8.71 -0.18 -7.48
C ILE A 176 8.88 -1.69 -7.25
N ALA A 177 8.99 -2.47 -8.34
CA ALA A 177 8.89 -3.93 -8.28
C ALA A 177 10.17 -4.63 -7.79
N ALA A 178 11.33 -3.97 -7.93
CA ALA A 178 12.63 -4.47 -7.52
C ALA A 178 13.45 -3.36 -6.82
N PRO A 179 13.07 -2.93 -5.62
CA PRO A 179 13.71 -1.81 -4.93
C PRO A 179 15.21 -2.00 -4.69
N MET A 180 15.69 -3.22 -4.49
CA MET A 180 17.12 -3.50 -4.37
C MET A 180 17.93 -3.15 -5.63
N GLN A 181 17.27 -2.94 -6.77
CA GLN A 181 17.88 -2.61 -8.05
C GLN A 181 17.55 -1.18 -8.53
N SER A 182 16.72 -0.45 -7.78
CA SER A 182 16.35 0.94 -8.10
C SER A 182 17.12 1.96 -7.24
N PRO A 183 17.39 3.16 -7.75
CA PRO A 183 18.01 4.23 -6.96
C PRO A 183 17.23 4.58 -5.69
N TRP A 184 15.91 4.74 -5.77
CA TRP A 184 15.06 5.03 -4.61
C TRP A 184 15.11 3.93 -3.55
N GLY A 185 14.99 2.67 -3.97
CA GLY A 185 15.04 1.55 -3.04
C GLY A 185 16.39 1.40 -2.37
N LYS A 186 17.50 1.56 -3.13
CA LYS A 186 18.86 1.52 -2.56
C LYS A 186 19.07 2.64 -1.52
N LYS A 187 18.58 3.85 -1.80
CA LYS A 187 18.64 4.99 -0.87
C LYS A 187 17.82 4.69 0.39
N ALA A 188 16.58 4.28 0.24
CA ALA A 188 15.69 4.02 1.37
C ALA A 188 16.21 2.85 2.22
N PHE A 189 16.53 1.71 1.61
CA PHE A 189 16.97 0.53 2.34
C PHE A 189 18.34 0.72 2.98
N GLY A 190 19.27 1.40 2.29
CA GLY A 190 20.57 1.72 2.86
C GLY A 190 20.47 2.54 4.14
N ASN A 191 19.54 3.49 4.21
CA ASN A 191 19.32 4.31 5.40
C ASN A 191 18.44 3.62 6.45
N TYR A 192 17.32 2.98 6.05
CA TYR A 192 16.41 2.37 7.01
C TYR A 192 16.90 1.02 7.54
N LEU A 193 17.48 0.19 6.68
CA LEU A 193 17.87 -1.19 6.99
C LEU A 193 19.38 -1.37 7.15
N GLY A 194 20.20 -0.36 6.75
CA GLY A 194 21.65 -0.40 6.82
C GLY A 194 22.30 -1.13 5.64
N PRO A 195 23.63 -1.39 5.72
CA PRO A 195 24.42 -1.86 4.58
C PRO A 195 24.26 -3.36 4.25
N ASP A 196 23.71 -4.15 5.17
CA ASP A 196 23.50 -5.59 4.93
C ASP A 196 22.36 -5.82 3.94
N ARG A 197 22.74 -6.08 2.68
CA ARG A 197 21.78 -6.29 1.60
C ARG A 197 20.95 -7.57 1.73
N GLU A 198 21.37 -8.56 2.49
CA GLU A 198 20.57 -9.75 2.75
C GLU A 198 19.31 -9.40 3.56
N SER A 199 19.39 -8.45 4.49
CA SER A 199 18.26 -7.94 5.24
C SER A 199 17.22 -7.21 4.36
N TRP A 200 17.58 -6.74 3.17
CA TRP A 200 16.69 -6.04 2.24
C TRP A 200 15.76 -6.98 1.48
N ARG A 201 16.17 -8.24 1.26
CA ARG A 201 15.46 -9.21 0.41
C ARG A 201 14.01 -9.44 0.86
N VAL A 202 13.77 -9.38 2.17
CA VAL A 202 12.42 -9.56 2.73
C VAL A 202 11.49 -8.38 2.44
N TYR A 203 12.03 -7.29 1.90
CA TYR A 203 11.30 -6.10 1.47
C TYR A 203 11.38 -5.87 -0.05
N ASP A 204 11.79 -6.86 -0.85
CA ASP A 204 11.82 -6.78 -2.31
C ASP A 204 10.89 -7.85 -2.90
N ALA A 205 9.85 -7.42 -3.63
CA ALA A 205 8.85 -8.33 -4.17
C ALA A 205 9.45 -9.33 -5.19
N THR A 206 10.43 -8.89 -5.97
CA THR A 206 11.14 -9.75 -6.94
C THR A 206 11.95 -10.84 -6.22
N GLU A 207 12.63 -10.49 -5.13
CA GLU A 207 13.35 -11.44 -4.29
C GLU A 207 12.41 -12.41 -3.55
N LEU A 208 11.30 -11.90 -3.00
CA LEU A 208 10.30 -12.73 -2.32
C LEU A 208 9.72 -13.79 -3.26
N VAL A 209 9.28 -13.39 -4.45
CA VAL A 209 8.79 -14.34 -5.46
C VAL A 209 9.91 -15.28 -5.90
N GLY A 210 11.10 -14.74 -6.19
CA GLY A 210 12.28 -15.53 -6.58
C GLY A 210 12.68 -16.60 -5.57
N SER A 211 12.40 -16.38 -4.29
CA SER A 211 12.62 -17.34 -3.19
C SER A 211 11.46 -18.32 -2.95
N GLY A 212 10.42 -18.28 -3.79
CA GLY A 212 9.27 -19.19 -3.72
C GLY A 212 8.10 -18.70 -2.88
N ARG A 213 8.07 -17.42 -2.47
CA ARG A 213 6.86 -16.85 -1.86
C ARG A 213 5.78 -16.71 -2.91
N THR A 214 4.57 -17.19 -2.59
CA THR A 214 3.42 -17.18 -3.51
C THR A 214 2.20 -16.59 -2.83
N THR A 215 1.29 -16.08 -3.66
CA THR A 215 -0.04 -15.61 -3.26
C THR A 215 -1.05 -15.96 -4.36
N GLY A 216 -2.29 -15.52 -4.24
CA GLY A 216 -3.25 -15.56 -5.33
C GLY A 216 -2.77 -14.77 -6.56
N PRO A 217 -3.53 -14.73 -7.66
CA PRO A 217 -3.16 -13.96 -8.85
C PRO A 217 -2.92 -12.49 -8.52
N ILE A 218 -1.80 -11.95 -9.00
CA ILE A 218 -1.42 -10.54 -8.87
C ILE A 218 -1.85 -9.80 -10.14
N LEU A 219 -2.48 -8.62 -9.99
CA LEU A 219 -2.74 -7.68 -11.09
C LEU A 219 -1.82 -6.47 -10.97
N ILE A 220 -1.10 -6.15 -12.04
CA ILE A 220 -0.29 -4.93 -12.13
C ILE A 220 -0.65 -4.18 -13.41
N ASP A 221 -0.89 -2.88 -13.26
CA ASP A 221 -0.99 -1.94 -14.37
C ASP A 221 0.23 -1.03 -14.42
N GLN A 222 0.78 -0.82 -15.63
CA GLN A 222 1.97 -0.02 -15.88
C GLN A 222 1.77 0.91 -17.06
N GLY A 223 1.92 2.23 -16.83
CA GLY A 223 1.95 3.23 -17.89
C GLY A 223 3.29 3.17 -18.64
N MET A 224 3.24 3.18 -19.99
CA MET A 224 4.45 3.09 -20.80
C MET A 224 5.10 4.44 -21.08
N SER A 225 4.41 5.55 -20.77
CA SER A 225 4.98 6.92 -20.80
C SER A 225 5.39 7.40 -19.40
N ASP A 226 5.49 6.49 -18.45
CA ASP A 226 5.91 6.75 -17.07
C ASP A 226 7.41 7.08 -17.03
N GLN A 227 7.75 8.28 -16.58
CA GLN A 227 9.14 8.76 -16.50
C GLN A 227 10.01 7.96 -15.54
N PHE A 228 9.40 7.21 -14.60
CA PHE A 228 10.12 6.41 -13.61
C PHE A 228 10.29 4.95 -14.01
N LEU A 229 9.66 4.53 -15.12
CA LEU A 229 9.59 3.12 -15.54
C LEU A 229 10.98 2.46 -15.62
N ALA A 230 11.90 3.09 -16.33
CA ALA A 230 13.19 2.48 -16.65
C ALA A 230 14.15 2.39 -15.45
N GLU A 231 14.16 3.44 -14.61
CA GLU A 231 15.16 3.53 -13.53
C GLU A 231 14.63 3.02 -12.19
N GLN A 232 13.35 3.29 -11.89
CA GLN A 232 12.81 3.11 -10.54
C GLN A 232 11.88 1.89 -10.44
N LEU A 233 11.01 1.65 -11.42
CA LEU A 233 9.90 0.70 -11.25
C LEU A 233 10.26 -0.74 -11.60
N LYS A 234 10.89 -0.98 -12.73
CA LYS A 234 11.46 -2.27 -13.17
C LYS A 234 10.48 -3.47 -13.09
N PRO A 235 9.24 -3.35 -13.60
CA PRO A 235 8.23 -4.41 -13.50
C PRO A 235 8.64 -5.70 -14.24
N GLU A 236 9.52 -5.61 -15.23
CA GLU A 236 10.06 -6.74 -15.99
C GLU A 236 10.83 -7.73 -15.10
N LEU A 237 11.51 -7.25 -14.04
CA LEU A 237 12.25 -8.12 -13.13
C LEU A 237 11.28 -9.00 -12.31
N LEU A 238 10.20 -8.41 -11.81
CA LEU A 238 9.16 -9.17 -11.13
C LEU A 238 8.46 -10.15 -12.09
N GLN A 239 8.20 -9.73 -13.35
CA GLN A 239 7.60 -10.60 -14.34
C GLN A 239 8.46 -11.85 -14.61
N VAL A 240 9.78 -11.69 -14.71
CA VAL A 240 10.71 -12.82 -14.87
C VAL A 240 10.69 -13.72 -13.65
N ALA A 241 10.70 -13.16 -12.43
CA ALA A 241 10.63 -13.95 -11.20
C ALA A 241 9.32 -14.75 -11.12
N CYS A 242 8.19 -14.14 -11.42
CA CYS A 242 6.87 -14.79 -11.44
C CYS A 242 6.82 -15.94 -12.47
N ALA A 243 7.37 -15.73 -13.68
CA ALA A 243 7.41 -16.77 -14.69
C ALA A 243 8.25 -17.99 -14.26
N ARG A 244 9.38 -17.75 -13.60
CA ARG A 244 10.25 -18.81 -13.08
C ARG A 244 9.64 -19.64 -11.97
N THR A 245 8.84 -19.01 -11.12
CA THR A 245 8.25 -19.64 -9.92
C THR A 245 6.78 -20.03 -10.11
N GLN A 246 6.24 -19.81 -11.31
CA GLN A 246 4.83 -20.04 -11.64
C GLN A 246 3.85 -19.23 -10.77
N GLN A 247 4.28 -18.09 -10.20
CA GLN A 247 3.39 -17.15 -9.53
C GLN A 247 2.47 -16.50 -10.56
N PRO A 248 1.13 -16.65 -10.47
CA PRO A 248 0.23 -16.03 -11.42
C PRO A 248 0.31 -14.50 -11.38
N LEU A 249 0.67 -13.90 -12.52
CA LEU A 249 0.80 -12.46 -12.71
C LEU A 249 0.09 -12.02 -13.98
N THR A 250 -0.79 -11.02 -13.85
CA THR A 250 -1.30 -10.25 -14.98
C THR A 250 -0.63 -8.87 -14.95
N LEU A 251 0.34 -8.65 -15.83
CA LEU A 251 0.99 -7.36 -16.02
C LEU A 251 0.47 -6.72 -17.30
N ARG A 252 -0.34 -5.66 -17.16
CA ARG A 252 -0.90 -4.91 -18.30
C ARG A 252 -0.06 -3.65 -18.53
N ARG A 253 0.30 -3.41 -19.79
CA ARG A 253 1.09 -2.24 -20.21
C ARG A 253 0.22 -1.32 -21.05
N HIS A 254 0.17 -0.04 -20.68
CA HIS A 254 -0.76 0.94 -21.26
C HIS A 254 0.02 2.03 -21.99
N ALA A 255 -0.01 2.01 -23.32
CA ALA A 255 0.64 3.03 -24.14
C ALA A 255 0.06 4.43 -23.87
N GLY A 256 0.93 5.44 -23.75
CA GLY A 256 0.56 6.84 -23.54
C GLY A 256 0.21 7.22 -22.08
N TYR A 257 0.07 6.26 -21.17
CA TYR A 257 -0.18 6.56 -19.76
C TYR A 257 1.12 6.81 -18.98
N ASP A 258 1.07 7.77 -18.09
CA ASP A 258 2.16 8.22 -17.22
C ASP A 258 2.07 7.63 -15.78
N HIS A 259 2.71 8.30 -14.80
CA HIS A 259 2.72 7.92 -13.38
C HIS A 259 1.63 8.60 -12.54
N SER A 260 0.71 9.33 -13.16
CA SER A 260 -0.22 10.21 -12.47
C SER A 260 -1.47 9.50 -11.95
N TYR A 261 -2.24 10.22 -11.12
CA TYR A 261 -3.56 9.74 -10.69
C TYR A 261 -4.59 9.65 -11.83
N TYR A 262 -4.37 10.29 -12.99
CA TYR A 262 -5.20 10.08 -14.18
C TYR A 262 -5.10 8.65 -14.71
N PHE A 263 -3.88 8.10 -14.71
CA PHE A 263 -3.63 6.68 -15.00
C PHE A 263 -4.34 5.78 -13.98
N ILE A 264 -4.17 6.03 -12.68
CA ILE A 264 -4.79 5.25 -11.62
C ILE A 264 -6.32 5.26 -11.75
N GLN A 265 -6.95 6.43 -11.91
CA GLN A 265 -8.40 6.58 -12.05
C GLN A 265 -8.95 5.77 -13.24
N THR A 266 -8.23 5.77 -14.36
CA THR A 266 -8.66 5.08 -15.58
C THR A 266 -8.84 3.59 -15.36
N PHE A 267 -7.94 2.95 -14.61
CA PHE A 267 -7.94 1.50 -14.40
C PHE A 267 -8.42 1.07 -13.00
N MET A 268 -8.80 2.02 -12.16
CA MET A 268 -9.29 1.74 -10.81
C MET A 268 -10.48 0.77 -10.77
N PRO A 269 -11.50 0.87 -11.65
CA PRO A 269 -12.61 -0.09 -11.63
C PRO A 269 -12.16 -1.54 -11.84
N ASP A 270 -11.15 -1.78 -12.69
CA ASP A 270 -10.63 -3.13 -12.95
C ASP A 270 -9.93 -3.72 -11.71
N HIS A 271 -9.16 -2.88 -10.99
CA HIS A 271 -8.52 -3.30 -9.74
C HIS A 271 -9.57 -3.62 -8.67
N LEU A 272 -10.57 -2.77 -8.47
CA LEU A 272 -11.64 -3.03 -7.51
C LEU A 272 -12.42 -4.30 -7.87
N ALA A 273 -12.71 -4.53 -9.16
CA ALA A 273 -13.35 -5.76 -9.62
C ALA A 273 -12.45 -7.00 -9.42
N HIS A 274 -11.12 -6.89 -9.62
CA HIS A 274 -10.16 -7.95 -9.31
C HIS A 274 -10.24 -8.36 -7.84
N HIS A 275 -10.23 -7.38 -6.93
CA HIS A 275 -10.33 -7.63 -5.50
C HIS A 275 -11.71 -8.19 -5.10
N ALA A 276 -12.80 -7.61 -5.60
CA ALA A 276 -14.16 -8.06 -5.27
C ALA A 276 -14.38 -9.54 -5.61
N ARG A 277 -13.95 -9.99 -6.80
CA ARG A 277 -14.04 -11.41 -7.21
C ARG A 277 -13.35 -12.37 -6.24
N ARG A 278 -12.30 -11.92 -5.55
CA ARG A 278 -11.52 -12.75 -4.62
C ARG A 278 -12.05 -12.68 -3.19
N LEU A 279 -12.64 -11.56 -2.80
CA LEU A 279 -13.07 -11.31 -1.43
C LEU A 279 -14.56 -11.63 -1.21
N GLN A 280 -15.33 -11.82 -2.28
CA GLN A 280 -16.75 -12.16 -2.22
C GLN A 280 -17.03 -13.61 -2.65
N ALA A 281 -16.01 -14.35 -3.08
CA ALA A 281 -16.07 -15.78 -3.34
C ALA A 281 -15.99 -16.55 -2.01
#